data_c1c5a837923042d34d18dd9c4d5e74b5
#
_entry.id   c1c5a837923042d34d18dd9c4d5e74b5
#
_cell.length_a   1.000
_cell.length_b   1.000
_cell.length_c   1.000
_cell.angle_alpha   90.00
_cell.angle_beta   90.00
_cell.angle_gamma   90.00
#
_symmetry.space_group_name_H-M   'P 1'
#
loop_
_entity.id
_entity.type
_entity.pdbx_description
1 polymer ?
#
loop_
_entity_poly.entity_id
_entity_poly.type
_entity_poly.pdbx_seq_one_letter_code
_entity_poly.pdbx_strand_id
1 'polypeptide(L)'
;MSLQKPNIIFVLLDGARWDRLNISKQFSKLQKEGFLFDNISAAYPYTFGEMNTIFTGLFGKENGVDAYYKMFRLKDSVDYLPEILKNNGYFTSCDLISDKVISSRGFDIYQSHDEYKDNVTLKHIDLIEKSFFNLEKKPFFTFLQFSKIHTATVSEILKKFEWNDPIFYDNKKENLQV
;
A
#
# COMPACT_ATOMS: atom_id res chain seq x y z
N MET A 1 25.58 17.53 16.01
CA MET A 1 24.81 17.72 14.77
C MET A 1 23.54 16.93 14.89
N SER A 2 22.37 17.57 14.91
CA SER A 2 21.10 16.84 14.82
C SER A 2 21.00 16.26 13.41
N LEU A 3 20.86 14.94 13.30
CA LEU A 3 20.58 14.29 12.02
C LEU A 3 19.29 14.87 11.46
N GLN A 4 19.36 15.40 10.25
CA GLN A 4 18.17 15.89 9.55
C GLN A 4 17.25 14.70 9.28
N LYS A 5 15.99 14.77 9.72
CA LYS A 5 15.00 13.74 9.49
C LYS A 5 14.66 13.66 8.00
N PRO A 6 14.72 12.48 7.35
CA PRO A 6 14.40 12.35 5.94
C PRO A 6 12.89 12.45 5.70
N ASN A 7 12.50 12.88 4.50
CA ASN A 7 11.15 12.63 4.00
C ASN A 7 10.98 11.16 3.66
N ILE A 8 9.79 10.61 3.94
CA ILE A 8 9.49 9.18 3.75
C ILE A 8 8.27 9.08 2.84
N ILE A 9 8.43 8.39 1.71
CA ILE A 9 7.32 8.00 0.83
C ILE A 9 7.23 6.48 0.85
N PHE A 10 6.09 5.96 1.31
CA PHE A 10 5.81 4.54 1.31
C PHE A 10 4.78 4.25 0.20
N VAL A 11 5.16 3.44 -0.78
CA VAL A 11 4.32 3.11 -1.93
C VAL A 11 3.96 1.63 -1.89
N LEU A 12 2.67 1.34 -1.84
CA LEU A 12 2.11 0.01 -1.99
C LEU A 12 1.62 -0.18 -3.43
N LEU A 13 2.16 -1.18 -4.11
CA LEU A 13 1.66 -1.65 -5.41
C LEU A 13 0.86 -2.93 -5.17
N ASP A 14 -0.42 -2.78 -4.83
CA ASP A 14 -1.29 -3.87 -4.46
C ASP A 14 -1.59 -4.78 -5.66
N GLY A 15 -1.36 -6.08 -5.51
CA GLY A 15 -1.47 -7.05 -6.59
C GLY A 15 -0.24 -7.14 -7.51
N ALA A 16 0.83 -6.40 -7.26
CA ALA A 16 2.05 -6.51 -8.04
C ALA A 16 2.73 -7.88 -7.85
N ARG A 17 3.09 -8.50 -8.96
CA ARG A 17 3.82 -9.78 -8.95
C ARG A 17 5.31 -9.53 -8.98
N TRP A 18 6.03 -10.16 -8.06
CA TRP A 18 7.48 -10.09 -7.98
C TRP A 18 8.19 -10.46 -9.29
N ASP A 19 7.75 -11.57 -9.92
CA ASP A 19 8.34 -12.09 -11.15
C ASP A 19 8.09 -11.21 -12.39
N ARG A 20 7.29 -10.15 -12.27
CA ARG A 20 6.96 -9.18 -13.33
C ARG A 20 7.56 -7.79 -13.12
N LEU A 21 8.15 -7.51 -11.99
CA LEU A 21 8.70 -6.18 -11.70
C LEU A 21 9.82 -5.77 -12.67
N ASN A 22 10.60 -6.73 -13.16
CA ASN A 22 11.70 -6.47 -14.10
C ASN A 22 11.25 -5.96 -15.48
N ILE A 23 9.96 -6.04 -15.81
CA ILE A 23 9.41 -5.46 -17.05
C ILE A 23 9.45 -3.93 -16.99
N SER A 24 9.38 -3.34 -15.81
CA SER A 24 9.44 -1.89 -15.62
C SER A 24 10.89 -1.40 -15.58
N LYS A 25 11.25 -0.53 -16.53
CA LYS A 25 12.55 0.13 -16.55
C LYS A 25 12.79 0.99 -15.30
N GLN A 26 11.74 1.63 -14.79
CA GLN A 26 11.78 2.44 -13.57
C GLN A 26 12.05 1.59 -12.33
N PHE A 27 11.41 0.43 -12.22
CA PHE A 27 11.70 -0.52 -11.14
C PHE A 27 13.15 -1.02 -11.20
N SER A 28 13.62 -1.40 -12.38
CA SER A 28 15.01 -1.83 -12.58
C SER A 28 16.02 -0.72 -12.22
N LYS A 29 15.66 0.55 -12.43
CA LYS A 29 16.48 1.70 -12.00
C LYS A 29 16.49 1.82 -10.48
N LEU A 30 15.32 1.79 -9.83
CA LEU A 30 15.20 1.86 -8.37
C LEU A 30 15.96 0.73 -7.67
N GLN A 31 15.91 -0.48 -8.20
CA GLN A 31 16.69 -1.62 -7.67
C GLN A 31 18.20 -1.38 -7.69
N LYS A 32 18.70 -0.65 -8.68
CA LYS A 32 20.14 -0.33 -8.80
C LYS A 32 20.56 0.83 -7.88
N GLU A 33 19.64 1.73 -7.57
CA GLU A 33 19.90 2.93 -6.77
C GLU A 33 19.58 2.75 -5.28
N GLY A 34 18.84 1.69 -4.92
CA GLY A 34 18.37 1.42 -3.55
C GLY A 34 18.79 0.06 -3.03
N PHE A 35 18.14 -0.35 -1.95
CA PHE A 35 18.27 -1.69 -1.37
C PHE A 35 17.09 -2.55 -1.82
N LEU A 36 17.40 -3.75 -2.28
CA LEU A 36 16.41 -4.75 -2.66
C LEU A 36 16.35 -5.84 -1.60
N PHE A 37 15.15 -6.10 -1.09
CA PHE A 37 14.85 -7.23 -0.23
C PHE A 37 14.02 -8.23 -1.05
N ASP A 38 14.62 -9.31 -1.50
CA ASP A 38 14.02 -10.30 -2.39
C ASP A 38 13.50 -11.55 -1.68
N ASN A 39 13.80 -11.67 -0.40
CA ASN A 39 13.36 -12.79 0.44
C ASN A 39 12.50 -12.28 1.61
N ILE A 40 11.29 -11.78 1.28
CA ILE A 40 10.33 -11.29 2.26
C ILE A 40 9.10 -12.20 2.25
N SER A 41 8.63 -12.56 3.44
CA SER A 41 7.37 -13.29 3.64
C SER A 41 6.33 -12.36 4.23
N ALA A 42 5.16 -12.28 3.59
CA ALA A 42 4.01 -11.58 4.14
C ALA A 42 3.44 -12.35 5.34
N ALA A 43 2.95 -11.63 6.35
CA ALA A 43 2.26 -12.21 7.49
C ALA A 43 0.83 -12.65 7.13
N TYR A 44 0.20 -11.95 6.17
CA TYR A 44 -1.17 -12.20 5.74
C TYR A 44 -1.29 -12.21 4.21
N PRO A 45 -2.17 -13.07 3.66
CA PRO A 45 -2.44 -13.11 2.22
C PRO A 45 -3.45 -12.04 1.76
N TYR A 46 -3.67 -10.99 2.53
CA TYR A 46 -4.61 -9.91 2.23
C TYR A 46 -4.14 -8.58 2.82
N THR A 47 -4.49 -7.49 2.12
CA THR A 47 -3.95 -6.14 2.35
C THR A 47 -4.19 -5.62 3.77
N PHE A 48 -5.39 -5.80 4.34
CA PHE A 48 -5.71 -5.30 5.69
C PHE A 48 -4.80 -5.87 6.77
N GLY A 49 -4.63 -7.19 6.79
CA GLY A 49 -3.80 -7.86 7.78
C GLY A 49 -2.34 -7.45 7.63
N GLU A 50 -1.84 -7.49 6.39
CA GLU A 50 -0.44 -7.17 6.10
C GLU A 50 -0.10 -5.73 6.44
N MET A 51 -0.89 -4.75 5.98
CA MET A 51 -0.60 -3.34 6.21
C MET A 51 -0.69 -2.95 7.69
N ASN A 52 -1.65 -3.52 8.43
CA ASN A 52 -1.73 -3.26 9.87
C ASN A 52 -0.60 -3.97 10.63
N THR A 53 -0.09 -5.10 10.14
CA THR A 53 1.12 -5.74 10.67
C THR A 53 2.34 -4.85 10.43
N ILE A 54 2.54 -4.33 9.23
CA ILE A 54 3.65 -3.43 8.90
C ILE A 54 3.60 -2.15 9.76
N PHE A 55 2.42 -1.56 9.94
CA PHE A 55 2.30 -0.27 10.64
C PHE A 55 2.30 -0.40 12.18
N THR A 56 2.12 -1.59 12.71
CA THR A 56 2.20 -1.84 14.16
C THR A 56 3.43 -2.63 14.59
N GLY A 57 4.05 -3.36 13.67
CA GLY A 57 5.07 -4.36 14.00
C GLY A 57 4.52 -5.60 14.75
N LEU A 58 3.20 -5.77 14.78
CA LEU A 58 2.51 -6.82 15.53
C LEU A 58 1.62 -7.67 14.61
N PHE A 59 1.52 -8.96 14.88
CA PHE A 59 0.56 -9.80 14.19
C PHE A 59 -0.88 -9.44 14.57
N GLY A 60 -1.85 -9.80 13.73
CA GLY A 60 -3.26 -9.45 13.88
C GLY A 60 -3.88 -9.84 15.20
N LYS A 61 -3.50 -11.01 15.77
CA LYS A 61 -3.95 -11.41 17.10
C LYS A 61 -3.59 -10.38 18.18
N GLU A 62 -2.46 -9.74 18.04
CA GLU A 62 -1.97 -8.72 18.97
C GLU A 62 -2.52 -7.35 18.65
N ASN A 63 -2.53 -6.95 17.37
CA ASN A 63 -3.00 -5.63 16.95
C ASN A 63 -4.53 -5.53 16.78
N GLY A 64 -5.26 -6.66 16.71
CA GLY A 64 -6.70 -6.73 16.58
C GLY A 64 -7.23 -6.86 15.16
N VAL A 65 -6.34 -6.93 14.14
CA VAL A 65 -6.72 -7.07 12.72
C VAL A 65 -6.28 -8.43 12.21
N ASP A 66 -6.98 -9.49 12.62
CA ASP A 66 -6.58 -10.88 12.34
C ASP A 66 -7.51 -11.62 11.36
N ALA A 67 -8.47 -10.93 10.73
CA ALA A 67 -9.31 -11.51 9.69
C ALA A 67 -9.77 -10.50 8.63
N TYR A 68 -10.23 -11.05 7.49
CA TYR A 68 -10.60 -10.28 6.30
C TYR A 68 -11.89 -9.45 6.46
N TYR A 69 -12.76 -9.76 7.42
CA TYR A 69 -14.10 -9.17 7.50
C TYR A 69 -14.28 -8.19 8.67
N LYS A 70 -15.13 -7.23 8.45
CA LYS A 70 -15.65 -6.05 9.19
C LYS A 70 -15.64 -6.05 10.73
N MET A 71 -15.30 -7.16 11.37
CA MET A 71 -15.37 -7.27 12.84
C MET A 71 -14.03 -6.92 13.53
N PHE A 72 -13.00 -6.64 12.77
CA PHE A 72 -11.68 -6.42 13.31
C PHE A 72 -11.32 -4.95 13.27
N ARG A 73 -11.00 -4.46 14.41
CA ARG A 73 -10.60 -3.09 14.62
C ARG A 73 -9.20 -3.08 15.22
N LEU A 74 -8.33 -2.26 14.64
CA LEU A 74 -7.04 -1.97 15.24
C LEU A 74 -7.25 -1.52 16.70
N LYS A 75 -6.59 -2.20 17.64
CA LYS A 75 -6.68 -1.86 19.07
C LYS A 75 -6.11 -0.47 19.32
N ASP A 76 -6.81 0.31 20.12
CA ASP A 76 -6.38 1.68 20.48
C ASP A 76 -5.10 1.68 21.33
N SER A 77 -4.79 0.56 21.98
CA SER A 77 -3.62 0.40 22.88
C SER A 77 -2.31 0.04 22.17
N VAL A 78 -2.35 -0.22 20.84
CA VAL A 78 -1.12 -0.55 20.11
C VAL A 78 -0.49 0.69 19.50
N ASP A 79 0.83 0.74 19.51
CA ASP A 79 1.58 1.77 18.80
C ASP A 79 1.34 1.65 17.29
N TYR A 80 1.22 2.80 16.63
CA TYR A 80 0.90 2.89 15.22
C TYR A 80 1.86 3.83 14.49
N LEU A 81 2.50 3.36 13.44
CA LEU A 81 3.58 4.08 12.77
C LEU A 81 3.26 5.54 12.41
N PRO A 82 2.09 5.89 11.84
CA PRO A 82 1.75 7.29 11.57
C PRO A 82 1.67 8.15 12.83
N GLU A 83 1.16 7.61 13.95
CA GLU A 83 1.14 8.33 15.23
C GLU A 83 2.55 8.53 15.79
N ILE A 84 3.38 7.49 15.74
CA ILE A 84 4.78 7.58 16.16
C ILE A 84 5.49 8.67 15.35
N LEU A 85 5.33 8.66 14.03
CA LEU A 85 5.97 9.66 13.17
C LEU A 85 5.44 11.08 13.44
N LYS A 86 4.12 11.23 13.57
CA LYS A 86 3.50 12.52 13.92
C LYS A 86 4.02 13.06 15.25
N ASN A 87 4.06 12.24 16.28
CA ASN A 87 4.59 12.58 17.59
C ASN A 87 6.09 12.92 17.55
N ASN A 88 6.80 12.43 16.56
CA ASN A 88 8.18 12.79 16.28
C ASN A 88 8.34 13.96 15.29
N GLY A 89 7.28 14.73 15.05
CA GLY A 89 7.33 15.97 14.29
C GLY A 89 7.27 15.79 12.77
N TYR A 90 6.78 14.67 12.27
CA TYR A 90 6.47 14.52 10.85
C TYR A 90 5.08 15.06 10.52
N PHE A 91 4.94 15.62 9.33
CA PHE A 91 3.65 15.77 8.67
C PHE A 91 3.27 14.43 8.02
N THR A 92 2.05 13.95 8.25
CA THR A 92 1.66 12.59 7.87
C THR A 92 0.47 12.60 6.93
N SER A 93 0.55 11.91 5.81
CA SER A 93 -0.51 11.87 4.81
C SER A 93 -0.67 10.49 4.18
N CYS A 94 -1.87 10.18 3.69
CA CYS A 94 -2.09 8.99 2.87
C CYS A 94 -3.20 9.17 1.84
N ASP A 95 -3.12 8.37 0.78
CA ASP A 95 -4.16 8.20 -0.22
C ASP A 95 -4.34 6.70 -0.53
N LEU A 96 -5.56 6.20 -0.35
CA LEU A 96 -5.92 4.79 -0.28
C LEU A 96 -7.05 4.48 -1.28
N ILE A 97 -7.16 3.21 -1.69
CA ILE A 97 -8.34 2.75 -2.43
C ILE A 97 -9.61 2.76 -1.56
N SER A 98 -9.48 2.67 -0.26
CA SER A 98 -10.59 2.64 0.70
C SER A 98 -10.12 3.05 2.08
N ASP A 99 -11.00 3.74 2.81
CA ASP A 99 -10.85 4.09 4.23
C ASP A 99 -10.78 2.88 5.18
N LYS A 100 -10.92 1.66 4.63
CA LYS A 100 -10.90 0.41 5.40
C LYS A 100 -9.55 -0.30 5.39
N VAL A 101 -8.60 0.16 4.56
CA VAL A 101 -7.30 -0.52 4.42
C VAL A 101 -6.46 -0.39 5.68
N ILE A 102 -6.37 0.81 6.22
CA ILE A 102 -5.62 1.14 7.43
C ILE A 102 -6.40 2.13 8.29
N SER A 103 -6.02 2.27 9.55
CA SER A 103 -6.60 3.27 10.45
C SER A 103 -6.20 4.70 10.05
N SER A 104 -7.10 5.66 10.25
CA SER A 104 -6.81 7.10 10.09
C SER A 104 -5.97 7.69 11.22
N ARG A 105 -5.69 6.93 12.27
CA ARG A 105 -4.93 7.38 13.42
C ARG A 105 -3.56 7.94 13.00
N GLY A 106 -3.23 9.11 13.50
CA GLY A 106 -1.93 9.73 13.28
C GLY A 106 -1.72 10.40 11.92
N PHE A 107 -2.69 10.38 11.00
CA PHE A 107 -2.58 11.12 9.73
C PHE A 107 -3.11 12.55 9.85
N ASP A 108 -2.41 13.51 9.26
CA ASP A 108 -2.84 14.89 9.09
C ASP A 108 -3.76 15.03 7.87
N ILE A 109 -3.44 14.29 6.79
CA ILE A 109 -4.31 14.13 5.62
C ILE A 109 -4.58 12.64 5.44
N TYR A 110 -5.84 12.28 5.53
CA TYR A 110 -6.32 10.92 5.27
C TYR A 110 -7.39 10.98 4.20
N GLN A 111 -7.07 10.49 3.01
CA GLN A 111 -7.97 10.54 1.87
C GLN A 111 -8.02 9.22 1.11
N SER A 112 -9.03 9.06 0.27
CA SER A 112 -9.17 7.91 -0.61
C SER A 112 -9.47 8.34 -2.05
N HIS A 113 -9.21 7.43 -2.98
CA HIS A 113 -9.47 7.61 -4.40
C HIS A 113 -10.36 6.48 -4.94
N ASP A 114 -10.97 6.76 -6.10
CA ASP A 114 -11.70 5.75 -6.89
C ASP A 114 -10.80 5.35 -8.08
N GLU A 115 -10.30 4.12 -8.07
CA GLU A 115 -9.40 3.57 -9.12
C GLU A 115 -10.00 3.63 -10.53
N TYR A 116 -11.32 3.70 -10.66
CA TYR A 116 -12.00 3.73 -11.96
C TYR A 116 -12.25 5.15 -12.48
N LYS A 117 -12.47 6.11 -11.59
CA LYS A 117 -12.88 7.47 -11.94
C LYS A 117 -11.76 8.48 -11.81
N ASP A 118 -10.87 8.28 -10.85
CA ASP A 118 -9.83 9.24 -10.54
C ASP A 118 -8.56 9.00 -11.38
N ASN A 119 -7.86 10.08 -11.68
CA ASN A 119 -6.47 9.98 -12.07
C ASN A 119 -5.60 9.84 -10.81
N VAL A 120 -5.42 8.59 -10.39
CA VAL A 120 -4.70 8.25 -9.15
C VAL A 120 -3.29 8.84 -9.14
N THR A 121 -2.59 8.82 -10.29
CA THR A 121 -1.24 9.39 -10.38
C THR A 121 -1.23 10.89 -10.07
N LEU A 122 -2.16 11.65 -10.63
CA LEU A 122 -2.25 13.09 -10.34
C LEU A 122 -2.65 13.36 -8.90
N LYS A 123 -3.57 12.58 -8.30
CA LYS A 123 -3.91 12.70 -6.88
C LYS A 123 -2.70 12.44 -5.98
N HIS A 124 -1.90 11.43 -6.30
CA HIS A 124 -0.70 11.11 -5.53
C HIS A 124 0.37 12.20 -5.66
N ILE A 125 0.56 12.76 -6.86
CA ILE A 125 1.47 13.90 -7.07
C ILE A 125 1.02 15.09 -6.22
N ASP A 126 -0.24 15.48 -6.30
CA ASP A 126 -0.83 16.58 -5.51
C ASP A 126 -0.63 16.36 -4.00
N LEU A 127 -0.85 15.13 -3.52
CA LEU A 127 -0.63 14.81 -2.11
C LEU A 127 0.85 14.90 -1.69
N ILE A 128 1.76 14.43 -2.54
CA ILE A 128 3.21 14.58 -2.30
C ILE A 128 3.58 16.06 -2.24
N GLU A 129 3.09 16.88 -3.17
CA GLU A 129 3.33 18.32 -3.20
C GLU A 129 2.79 19.00 -1.94
N LYS A 130 1.56 18.69 -1.53
CA LYS A 130 0.97 19.19 -0.27
C LYS A 130 1.80 18.80 0.93
N SER A 131 2.31 17.58 0.95
CA SER A 131 3.17 17.08 2.04
C SER A 131 4.53 17.77 2.05
N PHE A 132 5.11 18.02 0.89
CA PHE A 132 6.39 18.71 0.75
C PHE A 132 6.30 20.20 1.14
N PHE A 133 5.23 20.87 0.72
CA PHE A 133 5.00 22.29 1.01
C PHE A 133 4.16 22.52 2.28
N ASN A 134 4.14 21.54 3.22
CA ASN A 134 3.40 21.73 4.47
C ASN A 134 3.80 23.02 5.19
N LEU A 135 2.82 23.69 5.78
CA LEU A 135 2.98 25.03 6.39
C LEU A 135 4.10 25.13 7.44
N GLU A 136 4.36 24.03 8.13
CA GLU A 136 5.33 23.98 9.22
C GLU A 136 6.73 23.55 8.75
N LYS A 137 6.92 23.30 7.46
CA LYS A 137 8.19 22.80 6.87
C LYS A 137 8.75 21.58 7.59
N LYS A 138 7.88 20.74 8.11
CA LYS A 138 8.22 19.48 8.76
C LYS A 138 8.68 18.45 7.73
N PRO A 139 9.54 17.49 8.10
CA PRO A 139 9.71 16.30 7.31
C PRO A 139 8.35 15.60 7.17
N PHE A 140 8.12 14.90 6.09
CA PHE A 140 6.83 14.26 5.86
C PHE A 140 6.94 12.74 5.71
N PHE A 141 5.85 12.08 6.07
CA PHE A 141 5.57 10.68 5.75
C PHE A 141 4.30 10.63 4.90
N THR A 142 4.41 10.06 3.70
CA THR A 142 3.26 9.89 2.81
C THR A 142 3.11 8.43 2.42
N PHE A 143 1.94 7.84 2.66
CA PHE A 143 1.58 6.50 2.21
C PHE A 143 0.65 6.57 1.00
N LEU A 144 1.03 5.85 -0.07
CA LEU A 144 0.32 5.84 -1.34
C LEU A 144 0.00 4.41 -1.75
N GLN A 145 -1.27 4.13 -2.07
CA GLN A 145 -1.70 2.82 -2.56
C GLN A 145 -2.11 2.90 -4.02
N PHE A 146 -1.53 2.01 -4.84
CA PHE A 146 -1.94 1.74 -6.22
C PHE A 146 -2.53 0.34 -6.30
N SER A 147 -3.74 0.19 -6.82
CA SER A 147 -4.44 -1.10 -6.92
C SER A 147 -4.90 -1.42 -8.36
N LYS A 148 -4.53 -0.62 -9.36
CA LYS A 148 -4.97 -0.83 -10.75
C LYS A 148 -4.62 -2.19 -11.34
N ILE A 149 -3.53 -2.79 -10.87
CA ILE A 149 -3.08 -4.11 -11.31
C ILE A 149 -3.65 -5.25 -10.46
N HIS A 150 -4.42 -4.92 -9.43
CA HIS A 150 -5.08 -5.91 -8.59
C HIS A 150 -6.22 -6.57 -9.37
N THR A 151 -6.36 -7.89 -9.30
CA THR A 151 -7.37 -8.67 -10.04
C THR A 151 -8.80 -8.19 -9.79
N ALA A 152 -9.11 -7.67 -8.59
CA ALA A 152 -10.42 -7.13 -8.27
C ALA A 152 -10.77 -5.86 -9.04
N THR A 153 -9.79 -5.13 -9.58
CA THR A 153 -9.99 -3.91 -10.36
C THR A 153 -10.00 -4.15 -11.86
N VAL A 154 -9.58 -5.34 -12.32
CA VAL A 154 -9.58 -5.71 -13.73
C VAL A 154 -10.80 -6.59 -14.03
N SER A 155 -11.97 -5.95 -14.10
CA SER A 155 -13.26 -6.63 -14.32
C SER A 155 -13.31 -7.53 -15.57
N GLU A 156 -12.53 -7.22 -16.60
CA GLU A 156 -12.45 -8.01 -17.83
C GLU A 156 -11.74 -9.34 -17.62
N ILE A 157 -10.75 -9.41 -16.75
CA ILE A 157 -10.06 -10.66 -16.42
C ILE A 157 -10.99 -11.57 -15.63
N LEU A 158 -11.75 -11.02 -14.68
CA LEU A 158 -12.72 -11.80 -13.89
C LEU A 158 -13.87 -12.35 -14.73
N LYS A 159 -14.30 -11.61 -15.77
CA LYS A 159 -15.33 -12.06 -16.72
C LYS A 159 -14.84 -13.16 -17.67
N LYS A 160 -13.54 -13.21 -17.94
CA LYS A 160 -12.94 -14.16 -18.88
C LYS A 160 -12.68 -15.53 -18.26
N PHE A 161 -12.60 -15.61 -16.93
CA PHE A 161 -12.25 -16.82 -16.19
C PHE A 161 -13.29 -17.12 -15.11
N GLU A 162 -14.42 -17.68 -15.50
CA GLU A 162 -15.33 -18.32 -14.56
C GLU A 162 -14.67 -19.56 -13.95
N TRP A 163 -14.94 -19.83 -12.67
CA TRP A 163 -14.34 -20.95 -11.92
C TRP A 163 -14.50 -22.32 -12.59
N ASN A 164 -15.49 -22.46 -13.49
CA ASN A 164 -15.80 -23.69 -14.23
C ASN A 164 -15.32 -23.64 -15.69
N ASP A 165 -14.52 -22.64 -16.08
CA ASP A 165 -14.01 -22.56 -17.44
C ASP A 165 -12.87 -23.58 -17.62
N PRO A 166 -13.05 -24.61 -18.47
CA PRO A 166 -12.00 -25.59 -18.75
C PRO A 166 -10.72 -24.94 -19.28
N ILE A 167 -10.84 -23.87 -20.05
CA ILE A 167 -9.70 -23.13 -20.62
C ILE A 167 -8.82 -22.52 -19.51
N PHE A 168 -9.41 -22.13 -18.38
CA PHE A 168 -8.66 -21.60 -17.24
C PHE A 168 -7.69 -22.66 -16.66
N TYR A 169 -8.11 -23.90 -16.62
CA TYR A 169 -7.28 -24.99 -16.09
C TYR A 169 -6.30 -25.55 -17.11
N ASP A 170 -6.69 -25.62 -18.39
CA ASP A 170 -5.86 -26.22 -19.44
C ASP A 170 -4.75 -25.25 -19.93
N ASN A 171 -4.98 -23.94 -19.91
CA ASN A 171 -4.03 -22.92 -20.37
C ASN A 171 -3.31 -22.20 -19.23
N LYS A 172 -3.12 -22.83 -18.08
CA LYS A 172 -2.43 -22.23 -16.92
C LYS A 172 -1.08 -21.59 -17.25
N LYS A 173 -0.34 -22.16 -18.20
CA LYS A 173 0.98 -21.64 -18.62
C LYS A 173 0.85 -20.39 -19.48
N GLU A 174 -0.14 -20.30 -20.34
CA GLU A 174 -0.38 -19.15 -21.23
C GLU A 174 -1.01 -17.98 -20.46
N ASN A 175 -1.92 -18.27 -19.54
CA ASN A 175 -2.56 -17.24 -18.69
C ASN A 175 -1.61 -16.61 -17.66
N LEU A 176 -0.46 -17.22 -17.39
CA LEU A 176 0.60 -16.64 -16.56
C LEU A 176 1.51 -15.69 -17.36
N GLN A 177 1.31 -15.52 -18.66
CA GLN A 177 2.10 -14.65 -19.53
C GLN A 177 1.48 -13.27 -19.78
N VAL A 178 0.33 -12.96 -19.19
CA VAL A 178 -0.34 -11.66 -19.31
C VAL A 178 0.05 -10.72 -18.17
#